data_645a01293db8e400cf1dd8a4ae10cf21
#
_entry.id   645a01293db8e400cf1dd8a4ae10cf21
#
_cell.length_a   1.000
_cell.length_b   1.000
_cell.length_c   1.000
_cell.angle_alpha   90.00
_cell.angle_beta   90.00
_cell.angle_gamma   90.00
#
_symmetry.space_group_name_H-M   'P 1'
#
loop_
_entity.id
_entity.type
_entity.pdbx_description
1 polymer ?
#
loop_
_entity_poly.entity_id
_entity_poly.type
_entity_poly.pdbx_seq_one_letter_code
_entity_poly.pdbx_strand_id
1 'polypeptide(L)'
;MLKVGTTEGRFRMIMPDLMAVFEASVGIDDKNYGEEKQIRGFMADAVNLQKMISSGELDLAFSGLTPQMPADMKSRLLLDEQLFFVISDNMLRRYRPDYLPGLHNSENIADLRDFRLVPVCRSLPNLHCMEILDTVLDSLHVSLNCVHVSGHFDLHLELAVRDYAACFCLGMYLSHLERINECSENKLHVFRIKGLSDTNQVFLLQKVNHMHSMAEDVFIRLLEEKCGEIARHQDDLFGSVTADPGGL
;
A
#
# COMPACT_ATOMS: atom_id res chain seq x y z
N MET A 1 -18.46 1.90 20.44
CA MET A 1 -17.69 2.55 19.35
C MET A 1 -16.41 1.75 19.16
N LEU A 2 -16.22 1.16 17.99
CA LEU A 2 -15.07 0.34 17.63
C LEU A 2 -13.82 1.23 17.36
N LYS A 3 -12.71 0.95 18.03
CA LYS A 3 -11.45 1.72 17.92
C LYS A 3 -10.45 0.97 17.05
N VAL A 4 -10.17 1.50 15.89
CA VAL A 4 -9.31 0.87 14.88
C VAL A 4 -8.11 1.75 14.58
N GLY A 5 -6.91 1.16 14.64
CA GLY A 5 -5.65 1.82 14.35
C GLY A 5 -5.03 1.39 13.02
N THR A 6 -4.39 2.33 12.32
CA THR A 6 -3.56 2.02 11.15
C THR A 6 -2.53 3.10 10.86
N THR A 7 -1.61 2.83 9.94
CA THR A 7 -0.60 3.80 9.50
C THR A 7 -1.21 4.86 8.58
N GLU A 8 -0.55 6.01 8.44
CA GLU A 8 -1.09 7.18 7.74
C GLU A 8 -1.56 6.88 6.31
N GLY A 9 -0.75 6.23 5.48
CA GLY A 9 -1.12 5.93 4.10
C GLY A 9 -2.38 5.07 4.02
N ARG A 10 -2.48 4.02 4.86
CA ARG A 10 -3.66 3.15 4.93
C ARG A 10 -4.87 3.88 5.50
N PHE A 11 -4.64 4.75 6.47
CA PHE A 11 -5.72 5.58 7.02
C PHE A 11 -6.38 6.43 5.93
N ARG A 12 -5.57 7.02 5.05
CA ARG A 12 -6.07 7.86 3.95
C ARG A 12 -6.71 7.06 2.82
N MET A 13 -6.13 5.90 2.46
CA MET A 13 -6.54 5.14 1.27
C MET A 13 -7.60 4.08 1.53
N ILE A 14 -7.66 3.53 2.74
CA ILE A 14 -8.50 2.36 3.05
C ILE A 14 -9.62 2.73 4.04
N MET A 15 -9.30 3.47 5.11
CA MET A 15 -10.26 3.73 6.18
C MET A 15 -11.54 4.45 5.75
N PRO A 16 -11.54 5.46 4.85
CA PRO A 16 -12.77 6.13 4.46
C PRO A 16 -13.82 5.18 3.85
N ASP A 17 -13.37 4.30 2.97
CA ASP A 17 -14.25 3.29 2.34
C ASP A 17 -14.79 2.33 3.39
N LEU A 18 -13.91 1.81 4.28
CA LEU A 18 -14.32 0.90 5.34
C LEU A 18 -15.32 1.52 6.30
N MET A 19 -15.11 2.78 6.71
CA MET A 19 -16.03 3.48 7.62
C MET A 19 -17.40 3.66 6.98
N ALA A 20 -17.46 4.09 5.72
CA ALA A 20 -18.71 4.31 5.00
C ALA A 20 -19.50 2.99 4.83
N VAL A 21 -18.84 1.91 4.43
CA VAL A 21 -19.48 0.59 4.26
C VAL A 21 -19.88 -0.03 5.58
N PHE A 22 -19.05 0.13 6.63
CA PHE A 22 -19.35 -0.36 7.97
C PHE A 22 -20.61 0.30 8.53
N GLU A 23 -20.72 1.62 8.49
CA GLU A 23 -21.91 2.35 8.97
C GLU A 23 -23.18 1.93 8.22
N ALA A 24 -23.07 1.72 6.91
CA ALA A 24 -24.17 1.21 6.09
C ALA A 24 -24.57 -0.23 6.44
N SER A 25 -23.59 -1.07 6.79
CA SER A 25 -23.81 -2.49 7.13
C SER A 25 -24.41 -2.71 8.50
N VAL A 26 -24.05 -1.86 9.47
CA VAL A 26 -24.48 -2.01 10.88
C VAL A 26 -25.90 -1.44 11.11
N GLY A 27 -26.36 -0.51 10.26
CA GLY A 27 -27.70 0.11 10.35
C GLY A 27 -27.92 0.90 11.65
N ILE A 28 -28.58 2.05 11.58
CA ILE A 28 -28.75 2.95 12.72
C ILE A 28 -29.63 2.32 13.83
N ASP A 29 -30.55 1.41 13.46
CA ASP A 29 -31.57 0.82 14.35
C ASP A 29 -31.30 -0.65 14.70
N ASP A 30 -30.21 -1.26 14.26
CA ASP A 30 -29.93 -2.67 14.56
C ASP A 30 -29.40 -2.81 16.00
N LYS A 31 -30.25 -3.39 16.88
CA LYS A 31 -29.92 -3.60 18.29
C LYS A 31 -28.83 -4.64 18.55
N ASN A 32 -28.44 -5.42 17.54
CA ASN A 32 -27.44 -6.48 17.67
C ASN A 32 -26.01 -5.93 17.86
N TYR A 33 -25.76 -4.69 17.45
CA TYR A 33 -24.40 -4.08 17.53
C TYR A 33 -24.20 -3.20 18.79
N GLY A 34 -25.20 -3.07 19.66
CA GLY A 34 -25.08 -2.29 20.89
C GLY A 34 -24.64 -0.84 20.65
N GLU A 35 -23.57 -0.42 21.34
CA GLU A 35 -22.96 0.92 21.20
C GLU A 35 -21.89 0.99 20.11
N GLU A 36 -21.50 -0.12 19.48
CA GLU A 36 -20.41 -0.21 18.51
C GLU A 36 -20.86 0.03 17.06
N LYS A 37 -21.71 1.03 16.86
CA LYS A 37 -22.26 1.40 15.54
C LYS A 37 -21.36 2.34 14.73
N GLN A 38 -20.25 2.79 15.30
CA GLN A 38 -19.34 3.73 14.67
C GLN A 38 -17.90 3.28 14.88
N ILE A 39 -17.06 3.59 13.89
CA ILE A 39 -15.62 3.41 13.97
C ILE A 39 -14.98 4.72 14.43
N ARG A 40 -14.08 4.62 15.40
CA ARG A 40 -13.11 5.66 15.70
C ARG A 40 -11.74 5.24 15.17
N GLY A 41 -11.31 5.89 14.10
CA GLY A 41 -10.01 5.64 13.49
C GLY A 41 -8.88 6.36 14.22
N PHE A 42 -7.74 5.68 14.37
CA PHE A 42 -6.52 6.20 14.95
C PHE A 42 -5.36 6.01 13.96
N MET A 43 -4.51 7.00 13.89
CA MET A 43 -3.35 7.02 13.00
C MET A 43 -2.07 7.06 13.82
N ALA A 44 -1.20 6.06 13.66
CA ALA A 44 0.10 6.00 14.31
C ALA A 44 1.08 5.12 13.49
N ASP A 45 2.36 5.15 13.84
CA ASP A 45 3.32 4.18 13.32
C ASP A 45 3.10 2.77 13.90
N ALA A 46 3.69 1.75 13.27
CA ALA A 46 3.48 0.35 13.65
C ALA A 46 3.85 0.04 15.11
N VAL A 47 4.89 0.67 15.64
CA VAL A 47 5.34 0.47 17.03
C VAL A 47 4.30 1.03 18.01
N ASN A 48 3.80 2.23 17.76
CA ASN A 48 2.80 2.87 18.61
C ASN A 48 1.45 2.15 18.49
N LEU A 49 1.05 1.68 17.30
CA LEU A 49 -0.16 0.85 17.14
C LEU A 49 -0.09 -0.41 18.01
N GLN A 50 1.04 -1.10 18.06
CA GLN A 50 1.21 -2.27 18.91
C GLN A 50 1.08 -1.93 20.40
N LYS A 51 1.67 -0.81 20.84
CA LYS A 51 1.51 -0.33 22.23
C LYS A 51 0.06 -0.02 22.57
N MET A 52 -0.68 0.62 21.65
CA MET A 52 -2.08 0.98 21.84
C MET A 52 -2.99 -0.26 21.89
N ILE A 53 -2.68 -1.32 21.13
CA ILE A 53 -3.36 -2.63 21.26
C ILE A 53 -3.05 -3.24 22.63
N SER A 54 -1.77 -3.33 23.05
CA SER A 54 -1.37 -3.91 24.33
C SER A 54 -2.01 -3.16 25.52
N SER A 55 -2.08 -1.83 25.46
CA SER A 55 -2.71 -1.01 26.51
C SER A 55 -4.26 -1.10 26.52
N GLY A 56 -4.88 -1.58 25.42
CA GLY A 56 -6.34 -1.59 25.27
C GLY A 56 -6.93 -0.24 24.82
N GLU A 57 -6.09 0.67 24.33
CA GLU A 57 -6.58 1.89 23.68
C GLU A 57 -7.22 1.60 22.32
N LEU A 58 -6.78 0.55 21.63
CA LEU A 58 -7.35 0.06 20.37
C LEU A 58 -7.92 -1.35 20.56
N ASP A 59 -9.00 -1.63 19.87
CA ASP A 59 -9.59 -2.96 19.75
C ASP A 59 -8.87 -3.77 18.67
N LEU A 60 -8.60 -3.14 17.52
CA LEU A 60 -7.94 -3.70 16.34
C LEU A 60 -6.92 -2.72 15.77
N ALA A 61 -5.91 -3.23 15.08
CA ALA A 61 -5.07 -2.44 14.18
C ALA A 61 -4.70 -3.24 12.93
N PHE A 62 -4.36 -2.56 11.84
CA PHE A 62 -3.77 -3.19 10.67
C PHE A 62 -2.59 -2.36 10.14
N SER A 63 -1.44 -3.03 10.05
CA SER A 63 -0.17 -2.41 9.64
C SER A 63 0.87 -3.45 9.25
N GLY A 64 2.06 -3.02 8.84
CA GLY A 64 3.24 -3.89 8.82
C GLY A 64 3.59 -4.40 10.23
N LEU A 65 4.33 -5.50 10.30
CA LEU A 65 4.88 -5.98 11.56
C LEU A 65 6.14 -5.19 11.93
N THR A 66 6.40 -5.12 13.23
CA THR A 66 7.73 -4.74 13.74
C THR A 66 8.52 -6.00 14.09
N PRO A 67 9.86 -5.93 14.13
CA PRO A 67 10.70 -7.09 14.48
C PRO A 67 10.40 -7.68 15.86
N GLN A 68 9.82 -6.88 16.75
CA GLN A 68 9.51 -7.27 18.14
C GLN A 68 8.00 -7.14 18.39
N MET A 69 7.25 -8.16 18.03
CA MET A 69 5.83 -8.22 18.37
C MET A 69 5.65 -8.62 19.85
N PRO A 70 4.85 -7.89 20.64
CA PRO A 70 4.55 -8.24 22.03
C PRO A 70 3.94 -9.66 22.14
N ALA A 71 4.28 -10.38 23.21
CA ALA A 71 3.84 -11.78 23.41
C ALA A 71 2.31 -11.89 23.67
N ASP A 72 1.67 -10.79 24.09
CA ASP A 72 0.23 -10.70 24.30
C ASP A 72 -0.56 -10.37 23.03
N MET A 73 0.12 -10.29 21.88
CA MET A 73 -0.47 -9.98 20.59
C MET A 73 -0.43 -11.17 19.63
N LYS A 74 -1.44 -11.24 18.77
CA LYS A 74 -1.48 -12.11 17.59
C LYS A 74 -1.57 -11.27 16.32
N SER A 75 -0.99 -11.77 15.25
CA SER A 75 -1.07 -11.18 13.93
C SER A 75 -1.62 -12.18 12.92
N ARG A 76 -2.32 -11.69 11.92
CA ARG A 76 -2.81 -12.46 10.78
C ARG A 76 -2.56 -11.68 9.50
N LEU A 77 -1.91 -12.30 8.52
CA LEU A 77 -1.65 -11.69 7.22
C LEU A 77 -2.98 -11.36 6.52
N LEU A 78 -3.10 -10.14 6.03
CA LEU A 78 -4.23 -9.63 5.27
C LEU A 78 -3.89 -9.42 3.79
N LEU A 79 -2.69 -8.93 3.51
CA LEU A 79 -2.29 -8.53 2.16
C LEU A 79 -0.77 -8.61 1.99
N ASP A 80 -0.34 -9.16 0.88
CA ASP A 80 1.00 -9.01 0.32
C ASP A 80 0.96 -7.89 -0.72
N GLU A 81 1.52 -6.73 -0.37
CA GLU A 81 1.41 -5.51 -1.13
C GLU A 81 2.68 -5.26 -1.95
N GLN A 82 2.54 -5.14 -3.26
CA GLN A 82 3.66 -4.89 -4.15
C GLN A 82 4.04 -3.41 -4.17
N LEU A 83 5.34 -3.15 -4.41
CA LEU A 83 5.86 -1.81 -4.68
C LEU A 83 6.02 -1.63 -6.19
N PHE A 84 5.50 -0.52 -6.71
CA PHE A 84 5.51 -0.16 -8.12
C PHE A 84 6.34 1.10 -8.37
N PHE A 85 6.92 1.18 -9.55
CA PHE A 85 7.52 2.41 -10.08
C PHE A 85 6.49 3.15 -10.91
N VAL A 86 6.35 4.46 -10.68
CA VAL A 86 5.35 5.32 -11.33
C VAL A 86 6.04 6.51 -11.98
N ILE A 87 5.69 6.78 -13.22
CA ILE A 87 6.26 7.88 -14.00
C ILE A 87 5.22 8.46 -14.96
N SER A 88 5.24 9.76 -15.19
CA SER A 88 4.33 10.41 -16.14
C SER A 88 4.69 10.13 -17.60
N ASP A 89 3.69 10.26 -18.48
CA ASP A 89 3.84 10.11 -19.92
C ASP A 89 4.89 11.10 -20.49
N ASN A 90 4.83 12.36 -20.04
CA ASN A 90 5.80 13.39 -20.47
C ASN A 90 7.24 13.09 -20.04
N MET A 91 7.41 12.57 -18.80
CA MET A 91 8.74 12.14 -18.35
C MET A 91 9.24 10.92 -19.11
N LEU A 92 8.37 9.94 -19.42
CA LEU A 92 8.75 8.82 -20.29
C LEU A 92 9.21 9.31 -21.66
N ARG A 93 8.45 10.20 -22.32
CA ARG A 93 8.82 10.79 -23.61
C ARG A 93 10.18 11.47 -23.56
N ARG A 94 10.49 12.13 -22.45
CA ARG A 94 11.73 12.89 -22.26
C ARG A 94 12.94 12.01 -21.97
N TYR A 95 12.78 10.99 -21.12
CA TYR A 95 13.92 10.22 -20.61
C TYR A 95 14.01 8.81 -21.17
N ARG A 96 12.86 8.17 -21.40
CA ARG A 96 12.77 6.76 -21.82
C ARG A 96 11.55 6.50 -22.73
N PRO A 97 11.57 7.08 -23.95
CA PRO A 97 10.46 6.92 -24.90
C PRO A 97 10.22 5.45 -25.30
N ASP A 98 11.22 4.60 -25.17
CA ASP A 98 11.11 3.16 -25.42
C ASP A 98 10.22 2.41 -24.42
N TYR A 99 9.90 3.01 -23.26
CA TYR A 99 8.96 2.46 -22.28
C TYR A 99 7.50 2.91 -22.48
N LEU A 100 7.23 3.73 -23.49
CA LEU A 100 5.87 4.14 -23.81
C LEU A 100 5.02 2.92 -24.23
N PRO A 101 3.70 2.88 -23.85
CA PRO A 101 2.80 1.81 -24.22
C PRO A 101 2.82 1.51 -25.73
N GLY A 102 2.89 0.22 -26.07
CA GLY A 102 2.85 -0.25 -27.45
C GLY A 102 4.20 -0.23 -28.19
N LEU A 103 5.31 0.21 -27.57
CA LEU A 103 6.63 0.19 -28.23
C LEU A 103 7.44 -1.08 -27.90
N HIS A 104 8.02 -1.22 -26.74
CA HIS A 104 8.90 -2.37 -26.45
C HIS A 104 8.60 -3.08 -25.13
N ASN A 105 7.83 -2.49 -24.23
CA ASN A 105 7.57 -3.04 -22.90
C ASN A 105 6.11 -3.56 -22.78
N SER A 106 5.85 -4.74 -23.34
CA SER A 106 4.54 -5.40 -23.24
C SER A 106 4.22 -5.93 -21.84
N GLU A 107 5.23 -6.04 -20.96
CA GLU A 107 5.11 -6.63 -19.64
C GLU A 107 4.96 -5.59 -18.52
N ASN A 108 5.03 -4.30 -18.83
CA ASN A 108 5.01 -3.21 -17.85
C ASN A 108 6.04 -3.39 -16.71
N ILE A 109 7.27 -3.80 -17.07
CA ILE A 109 8.38 -4.00 -16.13
C ILE A 109 9.42 -2.92 -16.34
N ALA A 110 9.80 -2.20 -15.27
CA ALA A 110 10.88 -1.22 -15.27
C ALA A 110 12.19 -1.84 -14.77
N ASP A 111 13.23 -1.79 -15.57
CA ASP A 111 14.60 -2.01 -15.11
C ASP A 111 15.15 -0.67 -14.58
N LEU A 112 15.35 -0.56 -13.26
CA LEU A 112 15.74 0.71 -12.64
C LEU A 112 17.10 1.24 -13.10
N ARG A 113 17.96 0.39 -13.72
CA ARG A 113 19.20 0.84 -14.38
C ARG A 113 18.95 1.83 -15.49
N ASP A 114 17.80 1.70 -16.14
CA ASP A 114 17.39 2.55 -17.24
C ASP A 114 16.89 3.92 -16.79
N PHE A 115 16.48 4.02 -15.53
CA PHE A 115 15.88 5.23 -14.94
C PHE A 115 16.83 6.01 -14.01
N ARG A 116 18.13 5.67 -13.99
CA ARG A 116 19.13 6.30 -13.09
C ARG A 116 19.24 7.81 -13.20
N LEU A 117 18.94 8.39 -14.37
CA LEU A 117 19.00 9.83 -14.62
C LEU A 117 17.64 10.53 -14.41
N VAL A 118 16.57 9.78 -14.26
CA VAL A 118 15.23 10.32 -14.04
C VAL A 118 15.15 10.87 -12.61
N PRO A 119 14.67 12.11 -12.42
CA PRO A 119 14.37 12.60 -11.08
C PRO A 119 13.34 11.71 -10.39
N VAL A 120 13.60 11.30 -9.15
CA VAL A 120 12.73 10.37 -8.41
C VAL A 120 12.40 10.91 -7.01
N CYS A 121 11.13 10.79 -6.62
CA CYS A 121 10.70 10.93 -5.24
C CYS A 121 10.77 9.57 -4.54
N ARG A 122 11.33 9.53 -3.33
CA ARG A 122 11.39 8.32 -2.50
C ARG A 122 10.68 8.53 -1.19
N SER A 123 10.20 7.45 -0.60
CA SER A 123 9.67 7.49 0.75
C SER A 123 10.80 7.46 1.79
N LEU A 124 10.44 7.61 3.07
CA LEU A 124 11.41 7.59 4.16
C LEU A 124 12.11 6.22 4.24
N PRO A 125 13.42 6.18 4.47
CA PRO A 125 14.21 4.94 4.43
C PRO A 125 13.85 3.91 5.51
N ASN A 126 13.19 4.33 6.58
CA ASN A 126 12.72 3.45 7.67
C ASN A 126 11.40 2.73 7.36
N LEU A 127 10.82 2.90 6.17
CA LEU A 127 9.67 2.13 5.74
C LEU A 127 10.14 0.83 5.09
N HIS A 128 9.53 -0.30 5.48
CA HIS A 128 9.92 -1.63 5.01
C HIS A 128 9.93 -1.75 3.47
N CYS A 129 8.97 -1.13 2.78
CA CYS A 129 8.97 -1.10 1.31
C CYS A 129 10.19 -0.38 0.71
N MET A 130 10.83 0.55 1.44
CA MET A 130 12.07 1.20 0.99
C MET A 130 13.29 0.33 1.27
N GLU A 131 13.30 -0.46 2.33
CA GLU A 131 14.34 -1.48 2.59
C GLU A 131 14.36 -2.54 1.47
N ILE A 132 13.16 -2.99 1.06
CA ILE A 132 13.00 -3.90 -0.09
C ILE A 132 13.55 -3.26 -1.37
N LEU A 133 13.20 -2.00 -1.66
CA LEU A 133 13.72 -1.27 -2.81
C LEU A 133 15.24 -1.13 -2.77
N ASP A 134 15.80 -0.77 -1.60
CA ASP A 134 17.24 -0.61 -1.45
C ASP A 134 17.99 -1.91 -1.70
N THR A 135 17.46 -3.05 -1.25
CA THR A 135 18.02 -4.37 -1.55
C THR A 135 18.12 -4.62 -3.07
N VAL A 136 17.09 -4.25 -3.82
CA VAL A 136 17.12 -4.36 -5.30
C VAL A 136 18.14 -3.40 -5.91
N LEU A 137 18.15 -2.14 -5.49
CA LEU A 137 19.10 -1.13 -6.01
C LEU A 137 20.56 -1.54 -5.75
N ASP A 138 20.85 -2.07 -4.56
CA ASP A 138 22.17 -2.58 -4.20
C ASP A 138 22.57 -3.78 -5.08
N SER A 139 21.65 -4.72 -5.30
CA SER A 139 21.88 -5.88 -6.16
C SER A 139 22.17 -5.49 -7.63
N LEU A 140 21.52 -4.43 -8.09
CA LEU A 140 21.71 -3.89 -9.43
C LEU A 140 22.91 -2.91 -9.54
N HIS A 141 23.52 -2.54 -8.42
CA HIS A 141 24.55 -1.49 -8.33
C HIS A 141 24.09 -0.15 -8.94
N VAL A 142 22.85 0.26 -8.62
CA VAL A 142 22.20 1.46 -9.14
C VAL A 142 21.94 2.46 -8.04
N SER A 143 22.31 3.72 -8.30
CA SER A 143 21.85 4.87 -7.52
C SER A 143 20.87 5.68 -8.35
N LEU A 144 19.70 5.95 -7.78
CA LEU A 144 18.69 6.79 -8.41
C LEU A 144 18.94 8.27 -8.13
N ASN A 145 18.54 9.13 -9.06
CA ASN A 145 18.57 10.59 -8.90
C ASN A 145 17.43 11.05 -7.97
N CYS A 146 17.60 10.87 -6.66
CA CYS A 146 16.59 11.22 -5.68
C CYS A 146 16.56 12.72 -5.45
N VAL A 147 15.45 13.38 -5.80
CA VAL A 147 15.25 14.84 -5.70
C VAL A 147 14.33 15.24 -4.56
N HIS A 148 13.56 14.30 -3.98
CA HIS A 148 12.66 14.55 -2.86
C HIS A 148 12.47 13.29 -2.01
N VAL A 149 12.36 13.49 -0.70
CA VAL A 149 12.09 12.41 0.28
C VAL A 149 10.98 12.86 1.22
N SER A 150 9.90 12.08 1.31
CA SER A 150 8.84 12.29 2.31
C SER A 150 8.11 10.99 2.63
N GLY A 151 7.32 10.98 3.73
CA GLY A 151 6.50 9.83 4.10
C GLY A 151 5.18 9.70 3.31
N HIS A 152 4.89 10.60 2.38
CA HIS A 152 3.56 10.77 1.78
C HIS A 152 3.55 10.31 0.32
N PHE A 153 3.11 9.08 0.07
CA PHE A 153 3.01 8.53 -1.30
C PHE A 153 2.01 9.29 -2.18
N ASP A 154 0.92 9.79 -1.60
CA ASP A 154 -0.05 10.63 -2.29
C ASP A 154 0.59 11.93 -2.83
N LEU A 155 1.43 12.59 -2.04
CA LEU A 155 2.22 13.73 -2.51
C LEU A 155 3.15 13.35 -3.66
N HIS A 156 3.76 12.18 -3.62
CA HIS A 156 4.66 11.74 -4.69
C HIS A 156 3.91 11.53 -6.01
N LEU A 157 2.69 10.96 -5.98
CA LEU A 157 1.85 10.83 -7.17
C LEU A 157 1.45 12.20 -7.73
N GLU A 158 1.14 13.17 -6.86
CA GLU A 158 0.87 14.55 -7.26
C GLU A 158 2.08 15.25 -7.89
N LEU A 159 3.28 14.97 -7.42
CA LEU A 159 4.51 15.48 -8.03
C LEU A 159 4.81 14.79 -9.37
N ALA A 160 4.50 13.50 -9.48
CA ALA A 160 4.71 12.73 -10.70
C ALA A 160 3.78 13.22 -11.84
N VAL A 161 2.51 13.48 -11.58
CA VAL A 161 1.57 13.99 -12.59
C VAL A 161 1.96 15.39 -13.11
N ARG A 162 2.71 16.14 -12.31
CA ARG A 162 3.25 17.47 -12.67
C ARG A 162 4.64 17.44 -13.29
N ASP A 163 5.13 16.27 -13.67
CA ASP A 163 6.47 16.07 -14.28
C ASP A 163 7.65 16.51 -13.39
N TYR A 164 7.43 16.63 -12.08
CA TYR A 164 8.51 16.99 -11.17
C TYR A 164 9.50 15.85 -10.97
N ALA A 165 8.99 14.65 -10.71
CA ALA A 165 9.79 13.44 -10.52
C ALA A 165 8.93 12.19 -10.70
N ALA A 166 9.54 11.08 -11.12
CA ALA A 166 8.94 9.76 -10.97
C ALA A 166 8.89 9.37 -9.49
N CYS A 167 8.13 8.34 -9.14
CA CYS A 167 8.00 7.93 -7.75
C CYS A 167 7.77 6.42 -7.61
N PHE A 168 7.63 6.00 -6.37
CA PHE A 168 7.20 4.64 -6.03
C PHE A 168 5.86 4.72 -5.31
N CYS A 169 5.00 3.70 -5.47
CA CYS A 169 3.78 3.56 -4.70
C CYS A 169 3.48 2.10 -4.38
N LEU A 170 2.70 1.88 -3.33
CA LEU A 170 2.20 0.57 -2.93
C LEU A 170 0.87 0.26 -3.64
N GLY A 171 0.52 -1.03 -3.70
CA GLY A 171 -0.68 -1.50 -4.39
C GLY A 171 -1.98 -0.81 -3.97
N MET A 172 -2.11 -0.42 -2.70
CA MET A 172 -3.29 0.31 -2.21
C MET A 172 -3.53 1.67 -2.90
N TYR A 173 -2.50 2.23 -3.57
CA TYR A 173 -2.61 3.50 -4.29
C TYR A 173 -3.08 3.35 -5.75
N LEU A 174 -3.18 2.14 -6.28
CA LEU A 174 -3.50 1.90 -7.70
C LEU A 174 -4.83 2.50 -8.09
N SER A 175 -5.90 2.30 -7.32
CA SER A 175 -7.21 2.90 -7.58
C SER A 175 -7.18 4.44 -7.49
N HIS A 176 -6.32 5.01 -6.64
CA HIS A 176 -6.13 6.46 -6.58
C HIS A 176 -5.41 6.97 -7.83
N LEU A 177 -4.41 6.25 -8.29
CA LEU A 177 -3.68 6.55 -9.52
C LEU A 177 -4.58 6.50 -10.76
N GLU A 178 -5.49 5.52 -10.84
CA GLU A 178 -6.50 5.46 -11.91
C GLU A 178 -7.38 6.71 -11.92
N ARG A 179 -7.87 7.14 -10.76
CA ARG A 179 -8.65 8.40 -10.64
C ARG A 179 -7.85 9.64 -11.07
N ILE A 180 -6.56 9.71 -10.73
CA ILE A 180 -5.67 10.77 -11.22
C ILE A 180 -5.63 10.70 -12.75
N ASN A 181 -5.45 9.51 -13.31
CA ASN A 181 -5.39 9.32 -14.75
C ASN A 181 -6.70 9.66 -15.47
N GLU A 182 -7.87 9.43 -14.85
CA GLU A 182 -9.16 9.85 -15.44
C GLU A 182 -9.25 11.36 -15.60
N CYS A 183 -8.71 12.12 -14.63
CA CYS A 183 -8.83 13.57 -14.58
C CYS A 183 -7.64 14.33 -15.21
N SER A 184 -6.53 13.66 -15.49
CA SER A 184 -5.31 14.30 -16.02
C SER A 184 -5.11 13.99 -17.50
N GLU A 185 -4.65 14.97 -18.29
CA GLU A 185 -4.15 14.76 -19.64
C GLU A 185 -2.81 14.03 -19.64
N ASN A 186 -1.95 14.35 -18.66
CA ASN A 186 -0.65 13.72 -18.47
C ASN A 186 -0.82 12.45 -17.63
N LYS A 187 -0.85 11.29 -18.29
CA LYS A 187 -1.10 10.01 -17.65
C LYS A 187 0.11 9.53 -16.85
N LEU A 188 -0.16 8.88 -15.73
CA LEU A 188 0.84 8.15 -14.95
C LEU A 188 0.87 6.69 -15.42
N HIS A 189 2.07 6.19 -15.70
CA HIS A 189 2.32 4.79 -16.05
C HIS A 189 2.87 4.06 -14.84
N VAL A 190 2.38 2.84 -14.63
CA VAL A 190 2.77 1.97 -13.51
C VAL A 190 3.58 0.81 -14.05
N PHE A 191 4.71 0.56 -13.41
CA PHE A 191 5.60 -0.54 -13.77
C PHE A 191 5.91 -1.40 -12.55
N ARG A 192 5.93 -2.72 -12.75
CA ARG A 192 6.61 -3.63 -11.84
C ARG A 192 8.10 -3.36 -11.87
N ILE A 193 8.77 -3.55 -10.76
CA ILE A 193 10.22 -3.33 -10.68
C ILE A 193 10.91 -4.66 -10.94
N LYS A 194 11.78 -4.68 -11.95
CA LYS A 194 12.55 -5.86 -12.31
C LYS A 194 13.45 -6.29 -11.16
N GLY A 195 13.36 -7.58 -10.80
CA GLY A 195 14.14 -8.15 -9.71
C GLY A 195 13.56 -7.90 -8.30
N LEU A 196 12.41 -7.23 -8.19
CA LEU A 196 11.70 -7.06 -6.93
C LEU A 196 10.71 -8.22 -6.77
N SER A 197 11.00 -9.14 -5.87
CA SER A 197 10.13 -10.27 -5.51
C SER A 197 9.48 -10.12 -4.14
N ASP A 198 10.10 -9.34 -3.26
CA ASP A 198 9.63 -9.16 -1.90
C ASP A 198 8.45 -8.19 -1.85
N THR A 199 7.53 -8.42 -0.92
CA THR A 199 6.29 -7.67 -0.75
C THR A 199 6.26 -6.95 0.60
N ASN A 200 5.49 -5.87 0.65
CA ASN A 200 5.20 -5.15 1.89
C ASN A 200 3.98 -5.78 2.55
N GLN A 201 4.20 -6.60 3.57
CA GLN A 201 3.15 -7.36 4.23
C GLN A 201 2.30 -6.51 5.17
N VAL A 202 0.99 -6.70 5.11
CA VAL A 202 0.00 -6.05 5.98
C VAL A 202 -0.69 -7.08 6.84
N PHE A 203 -0.71 -6.85 8.14
CA PHE A 203 -1.28 -7.76 9.12
C PHE A 203 -2.41 -7.11 9.91
N LEU A 204 -3.41 -7.88 10.24
CA LEU A 204 -4.35 -7.59 11.32
C LEU A 204 -3.67 -7.88 12.66
N LEU A 205 -3.73 -6.95 13.58
CA LEU A 205 -3.12 -7.01 14.91
C LEU A 205 -4.20 -6.98 15.98
N GLN A 206 -4.13 -7.90 16.96
CA GLN A 206 -5.10 -8.05 18.04
C GLN A 206 -4.43 -8.61 19.30
N LYS A 207 -5.07 -8.46 20.47
CA LYS A 207 -4.68 -9.21 21.68
C LYS A 207 -4.96 -10.71 21.52
N VAL A 208 -4.10 -11.55 22.08
CA VAL A 208 -4.21 -13.02 22.00
C VAL A 208 -5.55 -13.54 22.51
N ASN A 209 -6.01 -13.04 23.64
CA ASN A 209 -7.25 -13.50 24.30
C ASN A 209 -8.44 -12.57 24.06
N HIS A 210 -8.39 -11.75 23.01
CA HIS A 210 -9.49 -10.84 22.68
C HIS A 210 -10.65 -11.62 22.04
N MET A 211 -11.83 -11.51 22.63
CA MET A 211 -13.07 -12.02 22.06
C MET A 211 -13.70 -10.92 21.22
N HIS A 212 -13.95 -11.21 19.96
CA HIS A 212 -14.53 -10.25 19.04
C HIS A 212 -15.99 -9.95 19.39
N SER A 213 -16.37 -8.69 19.29
CA SER A 213 -17.77 -8.29 19.20
C SER A 213 -18.28 -8.54 17.76
N MET A 214 -19.59 -8.51 17.57
CA MET A 214 -20.21 -8.58 16.23
C MET A 214 -19.72 -7.44 15.33
N ALA A 215 -19.49 -6.26 15.87
CA ALA A 215 -18.99 -5.11 15.14
C ALA A 215 -17.56 -5.34 14.64
N GLU A 216 -16.71 -5.93 15.47
CA GLU A 216 -15.34 -6.30 15.06
C GLU A 216 -15.34 -7.33 13.95
N ASP A 217 -16.19 -8.36 14.03
CA ASP A 217 -16.29 -9.40 13.00
C ASP A 217 -16.74 -8.80 11.66
N VAL A 218 -17.70 -7.86 11.67
CA VAL A 218 -18.11 -7.14 10.45
C VAL A 218 -16.96 -6.31 9.89
N PHE A 219 -16.28 -5.54 10.75
CA PHE A 219 -15.15 -4.73 10.31
C PHE A 219 -14.00 -5.58 9.71
N ILE A 220 -13.65 -6.68 10.39
CA ILE A 220 -12.60 -7.60 9.92
C ILE A 220 -12.95 -8.16 8.55
N ARG A 221 -14.19 -8.60 8.34
CA ARG A 221 -14.64 -9.09 7.03
C ARG A 221 -14.53 -8.01 5.94
N LEU A 222 -14.98 -6.79 6.21
CA LEU A 222 -14.88 -5.68 5.26
C LEU A 222 -13.42 -5.34 4.94
N LEU A 223 -12.54 -5.38 5.95
CA LEU A 223 -11.11 -5.16 5.76
C LEU A 223 -10.48 -6.27 4.89
N GLU A 224 -10.86 -7.54 5.11
CA GLU A 224 -10.41 -8.66 4.27
C GLU A 224 -10.90 -8.54 2.82
N GLU A 225 -12.15 -8.16 2.63
CA GLU A 225 -12.72 -7.90 1.30
C GLU A 225 -11.94 -6.79 0.59
N LYS A 226 -11.67 -5.68 1.29
CA LYS A 226 -10.87 -4.56 0.75
C LYS A 226 -9.43 -4.95 0.41
N CYS A 227 -8.78 -5.70 1.28
CA CYS A 227 -7.44 -6.25 1.00
C CYS A 227 -7.45 -7.19 -0.21
N GLY A 228 -8.48 -8.02 -0.34
CA GLY A 228 -8.70 -8.89 -1.49
C GLY A 228 -8.95 -8.11 -2.80
N GLU A 229 -9.63 -6.97 -2.75
CA GLU A 229 -9.77 -6.06 -3.90
C GLU A 229 -8.42 -5.51 -4.34
N ILE A 230 -7.60 -5.02 -3.39
CA ILE A 230 -6.27 -4.49 -3.68
C ILE A 230 -5.39 -5.59 -4.30
N ALA A 231 -5.40 -6.81 -3.74
CA ALA A 231 -4.64 -7.93 -4.28
C ALA A 231 -5.04 -8.26 -5.73
N ARG A 232 -6.34 -8.40 -6.00
CA ARG A 232 -6.85 -8.64 -7.38
C ARG A 232 -6.45 -7.52 -8.34
N HIS A 233 -6.56 -6.26 -7.91
CA HIS A 233 -6.17 -5.11 -8.73
C HIS A 233 -4.68 -5.14 -9.11
N GLN A 234 -3.80 -5.53 -8.18
CA GLN A 234 -2.38 -5.75 -8.45
C GLN A 234 -2.17 -6.86 -9.50
N ASP A 235 -2.92 -7.96 -9.38
CA ASP A 235 -2.83 -9.09 -10.31
C ASP A 235 -3.39 -8.76 -11.71
N ASP A 236 -4.53 -8.06 -11.77
CA ASP A 236 -5.19 -7.70 -13.03
C ASP A 236 -4.35 -6.74 -13.89
N LEU A 237 -3.68 -5.78 -13.26
CA LEU A 237 -2.81 -4.83 -13.98
C LEU A 237 -1.61 -5.49 -14.66
N PHE A 238 -1.15 -6.64 -14.16
CA PHE A 238 0.11 -7.25 -14.60
C PHE A 238 0.01 -8.71 -15.02
N GLY A 239 -1.18 -9.30 -14.99
CA GLY A 239 -1.39 -10.74 -15.14
C GLY A 239 -0.87 -11.51 -13.92
N SER A 240 -1.57 -12.55 -13.49
CA SER A 240 -1.08 -13.44 -12.44
C SER A 240 0.28 -13.99 -12.84
N VAL A 241 1.32 -13.62 -12.10
CA VAL A 241 2.62 -14.30 -12.21
C VAL A 241 2.40 -15.70 -11.64
N THR A 242 2.05 -16.64 -12.49
CA THR A 242 2.28 -18.04 -12.19
C THR A 242 3.78 -18.14 -11.98
N ALA A 243 4.20 -18.37 -10.75
CA ALA A 243 5.56 -18.74 -10.44
C ALA A 243 5.94 -19.86 -11.40
N ASP A 244 6.92 -19.60 -12.27
CA ASP A 244 7.50 -20.62 -13.12
C ASP A 244 8.24 -21.60 -12.18
N PRO A 245 7.77 -22.84 -11.99
CA PRO A 245 8.41 -23.82 -11.11
C PRO A 245 9.53 -24.58 -11.84
N GLY A 246 10.28 -23.91 -12.71
CA GLY A 246 11.24 -24.53 -13.58
C GLY A 246 12.45 -23.71 -13.96
N GLY A 247 13.37 -23.51 -13.03
CA GLY A 247 14.70 -23.00 -13.29
C GLY A 247 15.73 -23.71 -12.41
N LEU A 248 16.15 -24.91 -12.85
CA LEU A 248 17.37 -25.60 -12.38
C LEU A 248 18.61 -24.84 -12.83
#